data_3983382978ba3eb65e773d3a65131e65
#
_entry.id   3983382978ba3eb65e773d3a65131e65
#
_cell.length_a   1.000
_cell.length_b   1.000
_cell.length_c   1.000
_cell.angle_alpha   90.00
_cell.angle_beta   90.00
_cell.angle_gamma   90.00
#
_symmetry.space_group_name_H-M   'P 1'
#
loop_
_entity.id
_entity.type
_entity.pdbx_description
1 polymer ?
#
loop_
_entity_poly.entity_id
_entity_poly.type
_entity_poly.pdbx_seq_one_letter_code
_entity_poly.pdbx_strand_id
1 'polypeptide(L)'
;MENIYLTGTEESAESTVGSFVGNLPELVGSMMVDPRTLVAIASFDDERYVQFWLESPHYLVAEVISNLNIGDAVALSQHDEDQLRAMGWAEPSPGPNPNWRIEGDSVRDLISMVKLTEHAIYEVLGEQPNNRVRLRTFPVERAGKTTDEARNSFRVYQDSEVALTDDLRTATGVPEWFSD
;
A
#
# COMPACT_ATOMS: atom_id res chain seq x y z
N MET A 1 9.14 -16.43 -13.09
CA MET A 1 8.03 -15.58 -12.58
C MET A 1 6.88 -16.52 -12.27
N GLU A 2 6.66 -16.83 -10.98
CA GLU A 2 5.51 -17.66 -10.59
C GLU A 2 4.25 -16.82 -10.79
N ASN A 3 3.29 -17.36 -11.54
CA ASN A 3 2.00 -16.73 -11.71
C ASN A 3 1.28 -16.70 -10.35
N ILE A 4 1.11 -15.51 -9.81
CA ILE A 4 0.29 -15.30 -8.62
C ILE A 4 -1.17 -15.37 -9.08
N TYR A 5 -1.85 -16.46 -8.74
CA TYR A 5 -3.30 -16.54 -8.95
C TYR A 5 -3.99 -15.92 -7.75
N LEU A 6 -4.75 -14.88 -7.97
CA LEU A 6 -5.66 -14.33 -6.96
C LEU A 6 -6.83 -15.31 -6.80
N THR A 7 -6.75 -16.21 -5.84
CA THR A 7 -7.80 -17.16 -5.51
C THR A 7 -8.29 -16.84 -4.10
N GLY A 8 -9.22 -15.96 -3.98
CA GLY A 8 -9.84 -15.61 -2.71
C GLY A 8 -10.97 -14.63 -2.91
N THR A 9 -11.85 -14.51 -1.93
CA THR A 9 -12.90 -13.51 -1.95
C THR A 9 -12.26 -12.14 -1.73
N GLU A 10 -12.45 -11.23 -2.68
CA GLU A 10 -12.14 -9.82 -2.51
C GLU A 10 -12.90 -9.30 -1.28
N GLU A 11 -12.19 -8.68 -0.35
CA GLU A 11 -12.79 -7.90 0.71
C GLU A 11 -12.78 -6.42 0.32
N SER A 12 -13.91 -5.76 0.46
CA SER A 12 -14.05 -4.35 0.13
C SER A 12 -14.63 -3.58 1.31
N ALA A 13 -13.99 -2.48 1.66
CA ALA A 13 -14.46 -1.56 2.68
C ALA A 13 -14.44 -0.12 2.13
N GLU A 14 -15.44 0.66 2.52
CA GLU A 14 -15.47 2.10 2.25
C GLU A 14 -15.16 2.88 3.53
N SER A 15 -14.33 3.92 3.40
CA SER A 15 -14.01 4.83 4.49
C SER A 15 -13.74 6.24 3.96
N THR A 16 -13.26 7.14 4.82
CA THR A 16 -12.71 8.43 4.38
C THR A 16 -11.21 8.31 4.11
N VAL A 17 -10.69 9.19 3.27
CA VAL A 17 -9.25 9.27 3.00
C VAL A 17 -8.47 9.51 4.29
N GLY A 18 -8.96 10.39 5.18
CA GLY A 18 -8.31 10.64 6.47
C GLY A 18 -8.23 9.38 7.34
N SER A 19 -9.31 8.60 7.40
CA SER A 19 -9.31 7.32 8.12
C SER A 19 -8.36 6.31 7.48
N PHE A 20 -8.36 6.20 6.16
CA PHE A 20 -7.44 5.31 5.43
C PHE A 20 -5.98 5.67 5.69
N VAL A 21 -5.62 6.96 5.55
CA VAL A 21 -4.26 7.45 5.81
C VAL A 21 -3.88 7.21 7.27
N GLY A 22 -4.80 7.47 8.20
CA GLY A 22 -4.60 7.19 9.63
C GLY A 22 -4.30 5.71 9.94
N ASN A 23 -4.77 4.80 9.10
CA ASN A 23 -4.56 3.35 9.23
C ASN A 23 -3.46 2.78 8.31
N LEU A 24 -2.71 3.62 7.59
CA LEU A 24 -1.58 3.16 6.77
C LEU A 24 -0.52 2.37 7.56
N PRO A 25 -0.14 2.79 8.79
CA PRO A 25 0.80 2.00 9.60
C PRO A 25 0.32 0.57 9.87
N GLU A 26 -0.98 0.40 10.19
CA GLU A 26 -1.58 -0.93 10.40
C GLU A 26 -1.63 -1.75 9.13
N LEU A 27 -2.05 -1.13 8.02
CA LEU A 27 -2.10 -1.81 6.74
C LEU A 27 -0.71 -2.32 6.34
N VAL A 28 0.29 -1.44 6.37
CA VAL A 28 1.68 -1.79 6.02
C VAL A 28 2.26 -2.82 6.99
N GLY A 29 2.05 -2.64 8.30
CA GLY A 29 2.49 -3.58 9.32
C GLY A 29 1.84 -4.96 9.15
N SER A 30 0.53 -5.02 8.97
CA SER A 30 -0.20 -6.28 8.79
C SER A 30 0.21 -7.03 7.53
N MET A 31 0.43 -6.32 6.41
CA MET A 31 0.90 -6.94 5.17
C MET A 31 2.28 -7.57 5.32
N MET A 32 3.16 -6.96 6.10
CA MET A 32 4.50 -7.49 6.35
C MET A 32 4.52 -8.71 7.26
N VAL A 33 3.57 -8.81 8.18
CA VAL A 33 3.53 -9.85 9.21
C VAL A 33 2.50 -10.94 8.88
N ASP A 34 1.37 -10.57 8.29
CA ASP A 34 0.30 -11.51 7.95
C ASP A 34 0.26 -11.77 6.44
N PRO A 35 0.71 -12.95 5.99
CA PRO A 35 0.74 -13.29 4.57
C PRO A 35 -0.66 -13.45 3.94
N ARG A 36 -1.74 -13.21 4.68
CA ARG A 36 -3.11 -13.34 4.17
C ARG A 36 -3.50 -12.24 3.22
N THR A 37 -2.94 -11.03 3.40
CA THR A 37 -3.20 -9.90 2.50
C THR A 37 -1.96 -9.65 1.65
N LEU A 38 -2.04 -9.95 0.37
CA LEU A 38 -0.93 -9.77 -0.55
C LEU A 38 -1.07 -8.56 -1.45
N VAL A 39 -2.31 -8.11 -1.69
CA VAL A 39 -2.58 -6.90 -2.47
C VAL A 39 -3.64 -6.09 -1.75
N ALA A 40 -3.39 -4.81 -1.58
CA ALA A 40 -4.35 -3.82 -1.11
C ALA A 40 -4.40 -2.66 -2.09
N ILE A 41 -5.60 -2.29 -2.55
CA ILE A 41 -5.82 -1.21 -3.51
C ILE A 41 -6.78 -0.22 -2.88
N ALA A 42 -6.32 1.02 -2.66
CA ALA A 42 -7.15 2.13 -2.22
C ALA A 42 -7.49 3.01 -3.42
N SER A 43 -8.75 2.97 -3.85
CA SER A 43 -9.27 3.74 -4.98
C SER A 43 -10.03 4.96 -4.47
N PHE A 44 -9.67 6.14 -4.97
CA PHE A 44 -10.28 7.42 -4.61
C PHE A 44 -11.42 7.79 -5.57
N ASP A 45 -11.29 7.37 -6.82
CA ASP A 45 -12.30 7.42 -7.87
C ASP A 45 -12.10 6.24 -8.83
N ASP A 46 -12.68 6.32 -10.01
CA ASP A 46 -12.59 5.23 -11.00
C ASP A 46 -11.19 5.07 -11.62
N GLU A 47 -10.34 6.09 -11.52
CA GLU A 47 -9.04 6.12 -12.19
C GLU A 47 -7.86 6.30 -11.22
N ARG A 48 -8.02 7.05 -10.11
CA ARG A 48 -6.93 7.34 -9.17
C ARG A 48 -6.89 6.35 -8.03
N TYR A 49 -5.72 5.78 -7.79
CA TYR A 49 -5.50 4.82 -6.72
C TYR A 49 -4.05 4.80 -6.23
N VAL A 50 -3.88 4.28 -5.04
CA VAL A 50 -2.61 3.75 -4.54
C VAL A 50 -2.78 2.27 -4.26
N GLN A 51 -1.71 1.50 -4.44
CA GLN A 51 -1.74 0.08 -4.14
C GLN A 51 -0.49 -0.39 -3.42
N PHE A 52 -0.66 -1.47 -2.66
CA PHE A 52 0.41 -2.15 -1.95
C PHE A 52 0.38 -3.62 -2.31
N TRP A 53 1.53 -4.22 -2.47
CA TRP A 53 1.61 -5.65 -2.72
C TRP A 53 2.93 -6.24 -2.22
N LEU A 54 2.86 -7.50 -1.78
CA LEU A 54 4.05 -8.25 -1.37
C LEU A 54 4.65 -8.96 -2.58
N GLU A 55 5.82 -8.54 -3.02
CA GLU A 55 6.57 -9.19 -4.10
C GLU A 55 7.15 -10.52 -3.62
N SER A 56 7.59 -10.55 -2.36
CA SER A 56 8.04 -11.76 -1.66
C SER A 56 7.74 -11.62 -0.18
N PRO A 57 7.87 -12.68 0.64
CA PRO A 57 7.78 -12.55 2.08
C PRO A 57 8.70 -11.43 2.57
N HIS A 58 8.15 -10.47 3.32
CA HIS A 58 8.86 -9.32 3.89
C HIS A 58 9.40 -8.30 2.88
N TYR A 59 8.94 -8.32 1.63
CA TYR A 59 9.28 -7.31 0.64
C TYR A 59 8.02 -6.64 0.11
N LEU A 60 7.76 -5.44 0.59
CA LEU A 60 6.56 -4.66 0.25
C LEU A 60 6.87 -3.65 -0.85
N VAL A 61 5.91 -3.53 -1.75
CA VAL A 61 5.91 -2.53 -2.81
C VAL A 61 4.69 -1.64 -2.61
N ALA A 62 4.87 -0.33 -2.70
CA ALA A 62 3.79 0.63 -2.83
C ALA A 62 3.86 1.31 -4.19
N GLU A 63 2.71 1.52 -4.80
CA GLU A 63 2.58 2.16 -6.10
C GLU A 63 1.53 3.26 -6.08
N VAL A 64 1.81 4.32 -6.81
CA VAL A 64 0.86 5.39 -7.14
C VAL A 64 0.60 5.35 -8.64
N ILE A 65 -0.66 5.50 -9.03
CA ILE A 65 -1.06 5.55 -10.44
C ILE A 65 -0.21 6.52 -11.25
N SER A 66 0.12 6.15 -12.47
CA SER A 66 0.87 7.00 -13.40
C SER A 66 0.05 7.41 -14.62
N ASN A 67 0.51 8.40 -15.34
CA ASN A 67 -0.08 8.85 -16.60
C ASN A 67 -0.07 7.77 -17.71
N LEU A 68 0.67 6.68 -17.53
CA LEU A 68 0.60 5.53 -18.45
C LEU A 68 -0.65 4.68 -18.25
N ASN A 69 -1.33 4.81 -17.09
CA ASN A 69 -2.52 4.04 -16.71
C ASN A 69 -3.77 4.89 -16.48
N ILE A 70 -3.64 6.21 -16.44
CA ILE A 70 -4.73 7.13 -16.11
C ILE A 70 -5.22 7.85 -17.38
N GLY A 71 -6.50 8.17 -17.43
CA GLY A 71 -7.06 8.93 -18.53
C GLY A 71 -6.64 10.40 -18.52
N ASP A 72 -6.58 11.03 -19.69
CA ASP A 72 -6.13 12.43 -19.86
C ASP A 72 -6.87 13.44 -18.97
N ALA A 73 -8.12 13.16 -18.62
CA ALA A 73 -8.97 14.06 -17.83
C ALA A 73 -8.52 14.22 -16.36
N VAL A 74 -7.79 13.24 -15.84
CA VAL A 74 -7.33 13.17 -14.45
C VAL A 74 -5.83 12.94 -14.36
N ALA A 75 -5.12 13.15 -15.47
CA ALA A 75 -3.69 12.94 -15.56
C ALA A 75 -2.92 13.82 -14.56
N LEU A 76 -1.87 13.26 -13.99
CA LEU A 76 -0.92 13.99 -13.16
C LEU A 76 -0.26 15.11 -13.99
N SER A 77 -0.17 16.29 -13.41
CA SER A 77 0.59 17.39 -14.04
C SER A 77 2.10 17.09 -14.02
N GLN A 78 2.86 17.82 -14.84
CA GLN A 78 4.32 17.73 -14.78
C GLN A 78 4.86 18.06 -13.39
N HIS A 79 4.21 18.98 -12.68
CA HIS A 79 4.57 19.34 -11.31
C HIS A 79 4.39 18.16 -10.35
N ASP A 80 3.27 17.43 -10.47
CA ASP A 80 2.98 16.25 -9.64
C ASP A 80 4.00 15.13 -9.88
N GLU A 81 4.34 14.88 -11.15
CA GLU A 81 5.38 13.91 -11.51
C GLU A 81 6.76 14.32 -10.97
N ASP A 82 7.10 15.63 -11.06
CA ASP A 82 8.36 16.15 -10.52
C ASP A 82 8.39 16.02 -8.98
N GLN A 83 7.26 16.18 -8.29
CA GLN A 83 7.16 15.94 -6.85
C GLN A 83 7.42 14.47 -6.52
N LEU A 84 6.75 13.52 -7.20
CA LEU A 84 6.98 12.10 -6.97
C LEU A 84 8.45 11.72 -7.18
N ARG A 85 9.06 12.23 -8.24
CA ARG A 85 10.49 12.03 -8.53
C ARG A 85 11.37 12.58 -7.42
N ALA A 86 11.11 13.81 -6.97
CA ALA A 86 11.88 14.46 -5.90
C ALA A 86 11.77 13.74 -4.56
N MET A 87 10.62 13.09 -4.30
CA MET A 87 10.42 12.27 -3.10
C MET A 87 11.10 10.89 -3.17
N GLY A 88 11.61 10.49 -4.33
CA GLY A 88 12.32 9.23 -4.50
C GLY A 88 11.46 8.07 -5.01
N TRP A 89 10.25 8.34 -5.52
CA TRP A 89 9.50 7.36 -6.27
C TRP A 89 10.23 7.01 -7.57
N ALA A 90 10.34 5.73 -7.86
CA ALA A 90 10.88 5.26 -9.12
C ALA A 90 9.91 5.59 -10.25
N GLU A 91 10.45 6.11 -11.35
CA GLU A 91 9.65 6.52 -12.51
C GLU A 91 8.94 5.33 -13.17
N PRO A 92 7.71 5.55 -13.65
CA PRO A 92 7.00 4.55 -14.42
C PRO A 92 7.78 4.14 -15.67
N SER A 93 7.79 2.85 -15.94
CA SER A 93 8.34 2.32 -17.18
C SER A 93 7.28 1.50 -17.92
N PRO A 94 7.27 1.50 -19.26
CA PRO A 94 6.36 0.63 -20.00
C PRO A 94 6.54 -0.84 -19.59
N GLY A 95 5.43 -1.49 -19.21
CA GLY A 95 5.47 -2.87 -18.74
C GLY A 95 4.17 -3.27 -18.07
N PRO A 96 4.15 -4.40 -17.36
CA PRO A 96 2.93 -4.90 -16.71
C PRO A 96 2.46 -4.02 -15.54
N ASN A 97 3.34 -3.23 -14.94
CA ASN A 97 3.02 -2.32 -13.83
C ASN A 97 3.66 -0.95 -14.06
N PRO A 98 3.08 -0.12 -14.94
CA PRO A 98 3.66 1.18 -15.30
C PRO A 98 3.25 2.28 -14.31
N ASN A 99 3.43 2.06 -13.01
CA ASN A 99 3.12 3.02 -11.94
C ASN A 99 4.39 3.61 -11.34
N TRP A 100 4.25 4.72 -10.61
CA TRP A 100 5.28 5.21 -9.70
C TRP A 100 5.44 4.22 -8.56
N ARG A 101 6.67 3.88 -8.18
CA ARG A 101 6.95 2.76 -7.30
C ARG A 101 7.97 3.11 -6.22
N ILE A 102 7.73 2.65 -4.99
CA ILE A 102 8.71 2.53 -3.92
C ILE A 102 8.63 1.13 -3.31
N GLU A 103 9.71 0.67 -2.75
CA GLU A 103 9.80 -0.69 -2.23
C GLU A 103 10.77 -0.77 -1.05
N GLY A 104 10.60 -1.78 -0.22
CA GLY A 104 11.50 -2.01 0.92
C GLY A 104 11.11 -3.18 1.78
N ASP A 105 12.04 -3.55 2.64
CA ASP A 105 11.93 -4.69 3.56
C ASP A 105 12.33 -4.35 5.00
N SER A 106 12.91 -3.18 5.22
CA SER A 106 13.31 -2.70 6.53
C SER A 106 12.26 -1.80 7.18
N VAL A 107 12.25 -1.72 8.51
CA VAL A 107 11.38 -0.79 9.26
C VAL A 107 11.56 0.65 8.77
N ARG A 108 12.78 1.05 8.43
CA ARG A 108 13.07 2.37 7.90
C ARG A 108 12.38 2.61 6.55
N ASP A 109 12.40 1.61 5.68
CA ASP A 109 11.75 1.70 4.37
C ASP A 109 10.24 1.78 4.51
N LEU A 110 9.66 0.98 5.44
CA LEU A 110 8.22 1.00 5.71
C LEU A 110 7.77 2.35 6.29
N ILE A 111 8.54 2.95 7.20
CA ILE A 111 8.28 4.31 7.70
C ILE A 111 8.29 5.32 6.55
N SER A 112 9.28 5.24 5.67
CA SER A 112 9.37 6.10 4.50
C SER A 112 8.18 5.87 3.56
N MET A 113 7.81 4.62 3.33
CA MET A 113 6.67 4.24 2.48
C MET A 113 5.35 4.83 2.98
N VAL A 114 5.06 4.74 4.28
CA VAL A 114 3.85 5.34 4.88
C VAL A 114 3.84 6.85 4.64
N LYS A 115 4.93 7.56 4.97
CA LYS A 115 5.02 9.02 4.81
C LYS A 115 4.91 9.47 3.36
N LEU A 116 5.59 8.77 2.46
CA LEU A 116 5.59 9.11 1.03
C LEU A 116 4.23 8.82 0.39
N THR A 117 3.54 7.76 0.84
CA THR A 117 2.19 7.45 0.38
C THR A 117 1.18 8.50 0.87
N GLU A 118 1.23 8.87 2.15
CA GLU A 118 0.42 9.97 2.71
C GLU A 118 0.60 11.25 1.89
N HIS A 119 1.85 11.66 1.66
CA HIS A 119 2.16 12.85 0.87
C HIS A 119 1.64 12.74 -0.57
N ALA A 120 1.81 11.60 -1.21
CA ALA A 120 1.31 11.37 -2.56
C ALA A 120 -0.23 11.49 -2.62
N ILE A 121 -0.95 10.98 -1.63
CA ILE A 121 -2.41 11.06 -1.57
C ILE A 121 -2.87 12.52 -1.47
N TYR A 122 -2.31 13.28 -0.54
CA TYR A 122 -2.78 14.65 -0.28
C TYR A 122 -2.25 15.68 -1.28
N GLU A 123 -0.97 15.65 -1.57
CA GLU A 123 -0.30 16.71 -2.34
C GLU A 123 -0.23 16.42 -3.84
N VAL A 124 -0.14 15.15 -4.24
CA VAL A 124 -0.03 14.77 -5.65
C VAL A 124 -1.39 14.40 -6.24
N LEU A 125 -2.14 13.51 -5.57
CA LEU A 125 -3.48 13.14 -6.02
C LEU A 125 -4.55 14.17 -5.63
N GLY A 126 -4.23 15.13 -4.75
CA GLY A 126 -5.11 16.22 -4.35
C GLY A 126 -6.30 15.80 -3.51
N GLU A 127 -6.22 14.64 -2.86
CA GLU A 127 -7.32 14.11 -2.06
C GLU A 127 -7.49 14.92 -0.76
N GLN A 128 -8.74 14.99 -0.28
CA GLN A 128 -9.08 15.64 0.97
C GLN A 128 -9.45 14.60 2.04
N PRO A 129 -9.20 14.86 3.33
CA PRO A 129 -9.49 13.89 4.40
C PRO A 129 -10.92 13.36 4.42
N ASN A 130 -11.89 14.18 4.02
CA ASN A 130 -13.31 13.82 3.99
C ASN A 130 -13.76 13.14 2.69
N ASN A 131 -12.88 13.02 1.70
CA ASN A 131 -13.20 12.31 0.47
C ASN A 131 -13.38 10.82 0.77
N ARG A 132 -14.15 10.14 -0.07
CA ARG A 132 -14.34 8.69 0.05
C ARG A 132 -13.16 7.96 -0.55
N VAL A 133 -12.83 6.84 0.07
CA VAL A 133 -11.88 5.86 -0.46
C VAL A 133 -12.48 4.47 -0.33
N ARG A 134 -12.28 3.66 -1.36
CA ARG A 134 -12.62 2.23 -1.34
C ARG A 134 -11.34 1.43 -1.25
N LEU A 135 -11.17 0.72 -0.14
CA LEU A 135 -10.07 -0.23 0.05
C LEU A 135 -10.54 -1.62 -0.39
N ARG A 136 -9.80 -2.24 -1.30
CA ARG A 136 -9.98 -3.63 -1.71
C ARG A 136 -8.74 -4.41 -1.30
N THR A 137 -8.93 -5.53 -0.64
CA THR A 137 -7.84 -6.42 -0.26
C THR A 137 -8.05 -7.79 -0.90
N PHE A 138 -6.95 -8.36 -1.36
CA PHE A 138 -6.93 -9.65 -2.02
C PHE A 138 -6.01 -10.59 -1.24
N PRO A 139 -6.58 -11.65 -0.65
CA PRO A 139 -5.77 -12.72 -0.10
C PRO A 139 -5.13 -13.49 -1.25
N VAL A 140 -3.87 -13.89 -1.10
CA VAL A 140 -3.21 -14.76 -2.07
C VAL A 140 -2.98 -16.11 -1.44
N GLU A 141 -3.64 -17.12 -1.97
CA GLU A 141 -3.24 -18.51 -1.76
C GLU A 141 -2.06 -18.81 -2.70
N ARG A 142 -0.88 -19.02 -2.14
CA ARG A 142 0.24 -19.54 -2.92
C ARG A 142 -0.10 -20.95 -3.38
N ALA A 143 -0.16 -21.15 -4.69
CA ALA A 143 -0.34 -22.47 -5.27
C ALA A 143 0.69 -23.45 -4.67
N GLY A 144 0.19 -24.47 -3.94
CA GLY A 144 0.99 -25.59 -3.43
C GLY A 144 1.55 -25.47 -2.02
N LYS A 145 1.32 -24.41 -1.26
CA LYS A 145 1.62 -24.36 0.18
C LYS A 145 0.31 -24.28 0.98
N THR A 146 0.17 -25.18 1.94
CA THR A 146 -0.97 -25.10 2.86
C THR A 146 -0.87 -23.82 3.70
N THR A 147 -2.02 -23.25 4.06
CA THR A 147 -2.13 -22.09 4.96
C THR A 147 -1.33 -22.27 6.25
N ASP A 148 -1.13 -23.51 6.70
CA ASP A 148 -0.37 -23.83 7.91
C ASP A 148 1.16 -23.74 7.70
N GLU A 149 1.67 -24.05 6.52
CA GLU A 149 3.11 -23.87 6.22
C GLU A 149 3.47 -22.40 6.04
N ALA A 150 2.58 -21.63 5.45
CA ALA A 150 2.71 -20.17 5.41
C ALA A 150 2.66 -19.58 6.83
N ARG A 151 1.69 -19.98 7.67
CA ARG A 151 1.57 -19.55 9.07
C ARG A 151 2.79 -19.91 9.91
N ASN A 152 3.39 -21.08 9.73
CA ASN A 152 4.55 -21.51 10.52
C ASN A 152 5.82 -20.74 10.16
N SER A 153 5.96 -20.28 8.91
CA SER A 153 7.07 -19.42 8.50
C SER A 153 6.98 -18.00 9.11
N PHE A 154 5.79 -17.59 9.57
CA PHE A 154 5.51 -16.26 10.10
C PHE A 154 5.28 -16.22 11.62
N ARG A 155 5.22 -17.35 12.31
CA ARG A 155 5.05 -17.40 13.78
C ARG A 155 6.09 -16.61 14.58
N VAL A 156 7.25 -16.39 13.99
CA VAL A 156 8.32 -15.58 14.62
C VAL A 156 7.96 -14.10 14.72
N TYR A 157 6.93 -13.63 13.99
CA TYR A 157 6.57 -12.22 13.88
C TYR A 157 5.23 -11.84 14.51
N GLN A 158 4.43 -12.78 15.02
CA GLN A 158 3.14 -12.46 15.65
C GLN A 158 3.28 -11.57 16.88
N ASP A 159 4.36 -11.75 17.66
CA ASP A 159 4.70 -10.86 18.77
C ASP A 159 5.34 -9.54 18.32
N SER A 160 5.72 -9.45 17.03
CA SER A 160 6.38 -8.30 16.43
C SER A 160 5.41 -7.38 15.68
N GLU A 161 4.18 -7.82 15.38
CA GLU A 161 3.20 -7.02 14.63
C GLU A 161 2.82 -5.75 15.38
N VAL A 162 2.45 -5.89 16.66
CA VAL A 162 2.10 -4.75 17.50
C VAL A 162 3.28 -3.80 17.62
N ALA A 163 4.48 -4.32 17.87
CA ALA A 163 5.69 -3.51 17.98
C ALA A 163 6.02 -2.79 16.67
N LEU A 164 5.91 -3.47 15.53
CA LEU A 164 6.14 -2.85 14.22
C LEU A 164 5.13 -1.74 13.93
N THR A 165 3.86 -1.98 14.21
CA THR A 165 2.79 -1.00 13.99
C THR A 165 2.98 0.20 14.90
N ASP A 166 3.31 0.01 16.19
CA ASP A 166 3.60 1.07 17.14
C ASP A 166 4.84 1.90 16.73
N ASP A 167 5.88 1.23 16.23
CA ASP A 167 7.07 1.90 15.70
C ASP A 167 6.73 2.74 14.46
N LEU A 168 5.92 2.20 13.55
CA LEU A 168 5.46 2.92 12.36
C LEU A 168 4.60 4.13 12.74
N ARG A 169 3.64 3.99 13.67
CA ARG A 169 2.81 5.09 14.17
C ARG A 169 3.65 6.19 14.81
N THR A 170 4.53 5.81 15.73
CA THR A 170 5.41 6.75 16.44
C THR A 170 6.30 7.52 15.48
N ALA A 171 6.89 6.84 14.51
CA ALA A 171 7.80 7.45 13.54
C ALA A 171 7.11 8.30 12.47
N THR A 172 5.86 7.97 12.12
CA THR A 172 5.11 8.71 11.10
C THR A 172 4.31 9.87 11.69
N GLY A 173 4.05 9.86 13.00
CA GLY A 173 3.26 10.90 13.67
C GLY A 173 1.78 10.88 13.32
N VAL A 174 1.30 9.76 12.74
CA VAL A 174 -0.13 9.57 12.42
C VAL A 174 -0.92 9.45 13.72
N PRO A 175 -1.93 10.30 13.98
CA PRO A 175 -2.65 10.32 15.26
C PRO A 175 -3.56 9.08 15.44
N GLU A 176 -3.69 8.61 16.69
CA GLU A 176 -4.56 7.47 17.07
C GLU A 176 -6.08 7.73 16.95
N TRP A 177 -6.51 8.95 16.67
CA TRP A 177 -7.92 9.36 16.81
C TRP A 177 -8.84 8.97 15.64
N PHE A 178 -8.42 8.08 14.78
CA PHE A 178 -9.25 7.51 13.71
C PHE A 178 -9.67 6.05 13.95
N SER A 179 -9.52 5.58 15.19
CA SER A 179 -9.93 4.22 15.59
C SER A 179 -11.38 4.23 16.13
N ASP A 180 -12.37 4.45 15.25
CA ASP A 180 -13.79 4.17 15.53
C ASP A 180 -14.48 3.57 14.30
#